data_0a97beac4ea5806c028fd2ddd93b3491
#
_entry.id   0a97beac4ea5806c028fd2ddd93b3491
#
_cell.length_a   1.000
_cell.length_b   1.000
_cell.length_c   1.000
_cell.angle_alpha   90.00
_cell.angle_beta   90.00
_cell.angle_gamma   90.00
#
_symmetry.space_group_name_H-M   'P 1'
#
loop_
_entity.id
_entity.type
_entity.pdbx_description
1 polymer ?
#
loop_
_entity_poly.entity_id
_entity_poly.type
_entity_poly.pdbx_seq_one_letter_code
_entity_poly.pdbx_strand_id
1 'polypeptide(L)'
;HKKDKDLTLQGVRKGNLFIADLNSTKDGAIKCFYSKASSDLSWLWHKKISHLNFKTMNSLVKRELVRGLPQMEFTQEGLCEACEKGKSKRASHRSKEMTSITDPLQLIHMDLFGPVNVMSLSGKRYALVIVDDFSKYTWVLFLHSKDEAPQVIIDHIKKLKVEAKLPVRKIISDNGTEFKNAVLNEFCTDKGISRQYSAPRTPQQNGVVERKNRTLIEAARTMLNESKLPTYFWAEAVNTACYTQNRTLINKDHGKTSYEIMANKKPTLKYFHVFGAKCFVLKDGEHLGKFDAKVEEGILLGYSLESKAYGVYVISDKRVIESLNVTFDDSKSSILLRQEDTESQQLKDLSEDL
;
A
#
# COMPACT_ATOMS: atom_id res chain seq x y z
N HIS A 1 19.23 -24.66 21.78
CA HIS A 1 18.95 -25.72 22.75
C HIS A 1 20.14 -25.84 23.71
N LYS A 2 19.90 -25.71 25.03
CA LYS A 2 20.94 -25.72 26.09
C LYS A 2 21.49 -27.09 26.43
N LYS A 3 21.41 -28.10 25.56
CA LYS A 3 21.81 -29.47 25.89
C LYS A 3 22.89 -30.12 25.03
N ASP A 4 23.29 -29.52 23.89
CA ASP A 4 24.40 -30.07 23.10
C ASP A 4 25.49 -29.00 22.97
N LYS A 5 26.51 -29.13 23.83
CA LYS A 5 27.66 -28.22 23.85
C LYS A 5 28.71 -28.50 22.76
N ASP A 6 28.49 -29.51 21.90
CA ASP A 6 29.50 -30.02 20.98
C ASP A 6 29.17 -29.79 19.49
N LEU A 7 28.12 -29.03 19.14
CA LEU A 7 27.84 -28.73 17.75
C LEU A 7 28.42 -27.36 17.39
N THR A 8 29.66 -27.35 16.92
CA THR A 8 30.30 -26.16 16.33
C THR A 8 30.11 -26.18 14.82
N LEU A 9 29.31 -25.27 14.28
CA LEU A 9 29.22 -25.07 12.84
C LEU A 9 30.30 -24.07 12.41
N GLN A 10 31.20 -24.47 11.54
CA GLN A 10 32.16 -23.59 10.90
C GLN A 10 31.53 -23.02 9.63
N GLY A 11 31.44 -21.68 9.56
CA GLY A 11 30.89 -20.97 8.41
C GLY A 11 31.86 -19.95 7.88
N VAL A 12 31.87 -19.75 6.56
CA VAL A 12 32.65 -18.73 5.88
C VAL A 12 31.76 -17.51 5.64
N ARG A 13 32.22 -16.31 6.05
CA ARG A 13 31.51 -15.06 5.81
C ARG A 13 31.60 -14.67 4.33
N LYS A 14 30.46 -14.52 3.66
CA LYS A 14 30.38 -14.04 2.28
C LYS A 14 29.41 -12.84 2.23
N GLY A 15 29.95 -11.63 2.29
CA GLY A 15 29.19 -10.41 2.44
C GLY A 15 28.53 -10.30 3.83
N ASN A 16 27.21 -10.11 3.88
CA ASN A 16 26.43 -10.06 5.12
C ASN A 16 25.88 -11.43 5.57
N LEU A 17 26.27 -12.52 4.93
CA LEU A 17 25.80 -13.87 5.23
C LEU A 17 26.95 -14.74 5.69
N PHE A 18 26.69 -15.61 6.68
CA PHE A 18 27.55 -16.71 7.03
C PHE A 18 27.04 -17.97 6.33
N ILE A 19 27.87 -18.56 5.47
CA ILE A 19 27.58 -19.81 4.76
C ILE A 19 28.30 -20.92 5.50
N ALA A 20 27.53 -21.83 6.09
CA ALA A 20 28.05 -23.05 6.70
C ALA A 20 27.87 -24.22 5.73
N ASP A 21 28.92 -25.05 5.55
CA ASP A 21 28.82 -26.30 4.81
C ASP A 21 28.17 -27.36 5.72
N LEU A 22 26.96 -27.76 5.36
CA LEU A 22 26.12 -28.67 6.14
C LEU A 22 26.34 -30.14 5.79
N ASN A 23 27.19 -30.44 4.80
CA ASN A 23 27.52 -31.85 4.45
C ASN A 23 28.37 -32.56 5.51
N SER A 24 28.86 -31.80 6.50
CA SER A 24 29.68 -32.34 7.58
C SER A 24 28.89 -32.79 8.82
N THR A 25 27.59 -32.60 8.88
CA THR A 25 26.76 -32.96 10.04
C THR A 25 25.87 -34.17 9.74
N LYS A 26 26.12 -35.25 10.46
CA LYS A 26 25.46 -36.55 10.30
C LYS A 26 24.06 -36.63 10.95
N ASP A 27 23.24 -35.62 11.12
CA ASP A 27 21.88 -35.84 11.64
C ASP A 27 20.93 -34.65 11.44
N GLY A 28 19.70 -34.97 11.23
CA GLY A 28 18.42 -34.31 11.07
C GLY A 28 18.13 -32.83 11.51
N ALA A 29 19.10 -32.17 12.15
CA ALA A 29 18.98 -30.79 12.64
C ALA A 29 18.93 -29.73 11.53
N ILE A 30 19.41 -30.08 10.33
CA ILE A 30 19.53 -29.17 9.18
C ILE A 30 18.18 -28.67 8.66
N LYS A 31 17.15 -29.52 8.68
CA LYS A 31 15.82 -29.18 8.20
C LYS A 31 15.16 -28.04 9.01
N CYS A 32 15.49 -27.92 10.31
CA CYS A 32 14.92 -26.92 11.20
C CYS A 32 15.40 -25.47 10.90
N PHE A 33 16.70 -25.31 10.58
CA PHE A 33 17.26 -23.97 10.30
C PHE A 33 16.81 -23.42 8.95
N TYR A 34 16.74 -24.26 7.92
CA TYR A 34 16.26 -23.86 6.59
C TYR A 34 14.77 -23.48 6.61
N SER A 35 13.95 -24.27 7.31
CA SER A 35 12.52 -24.00 7.50
C SER A 35 12.27 -22.65 8.18
N LYS A 36 13.01 -22.34 9.25
CA LYS A 36 12.85 -21.08 9.98
C LYS A 36 13.27 -19.87 9.15
N ALA A 37 14.39 -19.93 8.46
CA ALA A 37 14.84 -18.84 7.58
C ALA A 37 13.86 -18.60 6.41
N SER A 38 13.27 -19.66 5.86
CA SER A 38 12.25 -19.57 4.81
C SER A 38 10.94 -18.96 5.34
N SER A 39 10.53 -19.33 6.56
CA SER A 39 9.37 -18.75 7.23
C SER A 39 9.58 -17.26 7.51
N ASP A 40 10.72 -16.88 8.07
CA ASP A 40 11.06 -15.48 8.35
C ASP A 40 11.05 -14.62 7.08
N LEU A 41 11.58 -15.14 5.96
CA LEU A 41 11.56 -14.46 4.66
C LEU A 41 10.14 -14.37 4.09
N SER A 42 9.31 -15.40 4.28
CA SER A 42 7.91 -15.40 3.89
C SER A 42 7.13 -14.29 4.60
N TRP A 43 7.35 -14.15 5.91
CA TRP A 43 6.73 -13.09 6.72
C TRP A 43 7.24 -11.70 6.34
N LEU A 44 8.52 -11.52 6.05
CA LEU A 44 9.08 -10.26 5.59
C LEU A 44 8.41 -9.79 4.29
N TRP A 45 8.28 -10.68 3.29
CA TRP A 45 7.60 -10.35 2.04
C TRP A 45 6.11 -10.10 2.22
N HIS A 46 5.45 -10.85 3.09
CA HIS A 46 4.06 -10.58 3.45
C HIS A 46 3.87 -9.12 3.94
N LYS A 47 4.77 -8.62 4.79
CA LYS A 47 4.76 -7.24 5.28
C LYS A 47 5.13 -6.21 4.20
N LYS A 48 6.17 -6.47 3.41
CA LYS A 48 6.63 -5.58 2.32
C LYS A 48 5.54 -5.28 1.28
N ILE A 49 4.67 -6.24 1.00
CA ILE A 49 3.58 -6.10 0.04
C ILE A 49 2.21 -5.92 0.71
N SER A 50 2.19 -5.15 1.79
CA SER A 50 0.97 -4.72 2.51
C SER A 50 0.13 -5.89 3.02
N HIS A 51 0.78 -6.86 3.63
CA HIS A 51 0.14 -8.05 4.19
C HIS A 51 -0.68 -8.86 3.16
N LEU A 52 -0.15 -9.01 1.95
CA LEU A 52 -0.77 -9.83 0.90
C LEU A 52 -0.82 -11.31 1.32
N ASN A 53 -1.92 -11.97 0.97
CA ASN A 53 -2.12 -13.39 1.27
C ASN A 53 -1.03 -14.28 0.62
N PHE A 54 -0.50 -15.25 1.36
CA PHE A 54 0.55 -16.19 0.93
C PHE A 54 0.16 -16.98 -0.34
N LYS A 55 -1.11 -17.37 -0.49
CA LYS A 55 -1.60 -18.02 -1.72
C LYS A 55 -1.44 -17.12 -2.94
N THR A 56 -1.70 -15.83 -2.78
CA THR A 56 -1.52 -14.84 -3.86
C THR A 56 -0.04 -14.65 -4.16
N MET A 57 0.82 -14.57 -3.15
CA MET A 57 2.28 -14.47 -3.32
C MET A 57 2.81 -15.65 -4.12
N ASN A 58 2.42 -16.87 -3.76
CA ASN A 58 2.78 -18.08 -4.51
C ASN A 58 2.27 -18.06 -5.94
N SER A 59 1.08 -17.53 -6.18
CA SER A 59 0.54 -17.38 -7.53
C SER A 59 1.32 -16.36 -8.37
N LEU A 60 1.78 -15.26 -7.76
CA LEU A 60 2.63 -14.25 -8.42
C LEU A 60 3.96 -14.87 -8.87
N VAL A 61 4.59 -15.68 -8.00
CA VAL A 61 5.84 -16.39 -8.32
C VAL A 61 5.61 -17.44 -9.41
N LYS A 62 4.68 -18.37 -9.17
CA LYS A 62 4.42 -19.50 -10.08
C LYS A 62 4.06 -19.06 -11.51
N ARG A 63 3.38 -17.93 -11.65
CA ARG A 63 2.92 -17.39 -12.94
C ARG A 63 3.84 -16.29 -13.49
N GLU A 64 4.94 -16.00 -12.81
CA GLU A 64 5.93 -14.98 -13.20
C GLU A 64 5.28 -13.60 -13.49
N LEU A 65 4.30 -13.21 -12.68
CA LEU A 65 3.51 -11.99 -12.91
C LEU A 65 4.21 -10.73 -12.41
N VAL A 66 5.26 -10.86 -11.60
CA VAL A 66 6.05 -9.75 -11.04
C VAL A 66 7.55 -10.05 -11.15
N ARG A 67 8.37 -9.00 -11.09
CA ARG A 67 9.83 -9.11 -11.04
C ARG A 67 10.33 -8.72 -9.66
N GLY A 68 11.35 -9.43 -9.15
CA GLY A 68 12.02 -9.09 -7.88
C GLY A 68 11.43 -9.76 -6.65
N LEU A 69 10.34 -10.51 -6.78
CA LEU A 69 9.90 -11.43 -5.74
C LEU A 69 10.78 -12.69 -5.78
N PRO A 70 11.27 -13.21 -4.61
CA PRO A 70 12.09 -14.43 -4.59
C PRO A 70 11.36 -15.62 -5.18
N GLN A 71 12.09 -16.47 -5.90
CA GLN A 71 11.59 -17.73 -6.45
C GLN A 71 11.59 -18.79 -5.33
N MET A 72 10.59 -18.73 -4.46
CA MET A 72 10.42 -19.66 -3.33
C MET A 72 8.94 -19.91 -3.08
N GLU A 73 8.64 -20.96 -2.34
CA GLU A 73 7.31 -21.21 -1.80
C GLU A 73 7.13 -20.41 -0.51
N PHE A 74 6.18 -19.50 -0.49
CA PHE A 74 5.82 -18.72 0.69
C PHE A 74 4.88 -19.53 1.57
N THR A 75 5.32 -19.86 2.78
CA THR A 75 4.57 -20.64 3.76
C THR A 75 4.06 -19.74 4.88
N GLN A 76 2.85 -20.06 5.35
CA GLN A 76 2.24 -19.37 6.49
C GLN A 76 2.31 -20.29 7.71
N GLU A 77 3.21 -20.00 8.62
CA GLU A 77 3.30 -20.66 9.93
C GLU A 77 2.67 -19.73 10.98
N GLY A 78 1.41 -20.01 11.35
CA GLY A 78 0.66 -19.22 12.33
C GLY A 78 -0.20 -18.11 11.71
N LEU A 79 -0.70 -17.22 12.57
CA LEU A 79 -1.60 -16.11 12.22
C LEU A 79 -0.83 -14.78 12.28
N CYS A 80 -1.13 -13.90 11.34
CA CYS A 80 -0.66 -12.52 11.40
C CYS A 80 -1.60 -11.70 12.27
N GLU A 81 -1.15 -11.29 13.45
CA GLU A 81 -1.95 -10.51 14.39
C GLU A 81 -2.48 -9.21 13.77
N ALA A 82 -1.66 -8.52 12.97
CA ALA A 82 -2.06 -7.29 12.27
C ALA A 82 -3.17 -7.58 11.24
N CYS A 83 -3.08 -8.71 10.51
CA CYS A 83 -4.14 -9.13 9.59
C CYS A 83 -5.44 -9.48 10.31
N GLU A 84 -5.37 -10.21 11.43
CA GLU A 84 -6.55 -10.58 12.20
C GLU A 84 -7.25 -9.34 12.79
N LYS A 85 -6.49 -8.39 13.31
CA LYS A 85 -7.02 -7.10 13.79
C LYS A 85 -7.54 -6.20 12.67
N GLY A 86 -6.97 -6.28 11.47
CA GLY A 86 -7.27 -5.39 10.34
C GLY A 86 -8.33 -5.90 9.37
N LYS A 87 -8.55 -7.23 9.28
CA LYS A 87 -9.34 -7.87 8.22
C LYS A 87 -10.50 -8.70 8.77
N SER A 88 -11.56 -8.05 9.19
CA SER A 88 -12.83 -8.72 9.56
C SER A 88 -13.67 -9.04 8.33
N LYS A 89 -14.17 -10.27 8.18
CA LYS A 89 -14.96 -10.72 7.01
C LYS A 89 -16.45 -10.89 7.34
N ARG A 90 -17.30 -10.27 6.51
CA ARG A 90 -18.73 -10.64 6.40
C ARG A 90 -18.95 -11.47 5.13
N ALA A 91 -19.99 -12.34 5.13
CA ALA A 91 -20.36 -13.15 3.98
C ALA A 91 -20.81 -12.28 2.78
N SER A 92 -20.50 -12.72 1.54
CA SER A 92 -20.76 -11.96 0.32
C SER A 92 -22.05 -12.41 -0.39
N HIS A 93 -22.74 -11.48 -1.08
CA HIS A 93 -23.85 -11.76 -2.00
C HIS A 93 -23.38 -11.82 -3.46
N ARG A 94 -24.06 -12.63 -4.30
CA ARG A 94 -23.73 -12.76 -5.73
C ARG A 94 -24.10 -11.50 -6.52
N SER A 95 -23.26 -11.08 -7.48
CA SER A 95 -23.53 -9.94 -8.37
C SER A 95 -24.32 -10.36 -9.62
N LYS A 96 -25.13 -9.44 -10.18
CA LYS A 96 -25.80 -9.60 -11.48
C LYS A 96 -24.83 -9.29 -12.62
N GLU A 97 -25.02 -9.94 -13.77
CA GLU A 97 -24.24 -9.75 -15.00
C GLU A 97 -24.31 -8.30 -15.51
N MET A 98 -23.18 -7.79 -15.98
CA MET A 98 -23.03 -6.46 -16.60
C MET A 98 -22.51 -6.61 -18.04
N THR A 99 -22.85 -5.61 -18.86
CA THR A 99 -22.37 -5.44 -20.25
C THR A 99 -20.87 -5.72 -20.40
N SER A 100 -20.48 -6.44 -21.45
CA SER A 100 -19.09 -6.79 -21.74
C SER A 100 -18.23 -5.53 -21.92
N ILE A 101 -17.27 -5.35 -21.00
CA ILE A 101 -16.24 -4.29 -21.04
C ILE A 101 -15.01 -4.91 -21.66
N THR A 102 -14.53 -4.33 -22.76
CA THR A 102 -13.45 -4.93 -23.57
C THR A 102 -12.11 -4.21 -23.39
N ASP A 103 -12.11 -2.97 -22.94
CA ASP A 103 -10.93 -2.14 -22.85
C ASP A 103 -10.85 -1.33 -21.54
N PRO A 104 -9.63 -0.95 -21.11
CA PRO A 104 -9.47 -0.04 -19.97
C PRO A 104 -10.21 1.29 -20.18
N LEU A 105 -10.64 1.89 -19.09
CA LEU A 105 -11.31 3.18 -18.99
C LEU A 105 -12.70 3.26 -19.64
N GLN A 106 -13.21 2.17 -20.24
CA GLN A 106 -14.59 2.15 -20.73
C GLN A 106 -15.61 2.37 -19.61
N LEU A 107 -15.34 1.83 -18.43
CA LEU A 107 -16.17 1.98 -17.25
C LEU A 107 -15.30 2.19 -16.02
N ILE A 108 -15.57 3.28 -15.30
CA ILE A 108 -14.95 3.54 -14.00
C ILE A 108 -16.00 3.61 -12.90
N HIS A 109 -15.65 3.09 -11.74
CA HIS A 109 -16.46 3.17 -10.52
C HIS A 109 -15.82 4.18 -9.59
N MET A 110 -16.64 5.01 -8.95
CA MET A 110 -16.18 6.02 -8.01
C MET A 110 -16.93 5.92 -6.69
N ASP A 111 -16.22 6.13 -5.61
CA ASP A 111 -16.78 6.23 -4.27
C ASP A 111 -15.92 7.13 -3.38
N LEU A 112 -16.54 7.78 -2.41
CA LEU A 112 -15.88 8.70 -1.49
C LEU A 112 -16.05 8.17 -0.06
N PHE A 113 -14.98 7.82 0.60
CA PHE A 113 -15.05 7.49 2.01
C PHE A 113 -14.52 8.62 2.90
N GLY A 114 -15.13 8.76 4.04
CA GLY A 114 -14.88 9.80 5.04
C GLY A 114 -16.17 10.45 5.53
N PRO A 115 -16.12 11.48 6.39
CA PRO A 115 -14.88 12.04 6.93
C PRO A 115 -14.17 11.09 7.89
N VAL A 116 -12.86 11.01 7.76
CA VAL A 116 -12.02 10.31 8.75
C VAL A 116 -11.90 11.20 9.98
N ASN A 117 -12.05 10.62 11.18
CA ASN A 117 -12.05 11.38 12.44
C ASN A 117 -10.76 12.16 12.65
N VAL A 118 -9.63 11.56 12.31
CA VAL A 118 -8.30 12.19 12.41
C VAL A 118 -7.91 12.73 11.04
N MET A 119 -7.58 14.03 10.96
CA MET A 119 -7.04 14.62 9.73
C MET A 119 -5.70 13.97 9.38
N SER A 120 -5.44 13.79 8.09
CA SER A 120 -4.12 13.36 7.64
C SER A 120 -3.06 14.43 7.90
N LEU A 121 -1.79 14.07 7.80
CA LEU A 121 -0.68 15.01 7.93
C LEU A 121 -0.82 16.24 7.00
N SER A 122 -1.39 16.03 5.81
CA SER A 122 -1.68 17.08 4.81
C SER A 122 -3.07 17.70 4.96
N GLY A 123 -3.75 17.54 6.11
CA GLY A 123 -5.05 18.15 6.40
C GLY A 123 -6.24 17.52 5.69
N LYS A 124 -6.10 16.33 5.09
CA LYS A 124 -7.17 15.66 4.35
C LYS A 124 -8.08 14.86 5.26
N ARG A 125 -9.37 14.78 4.92
CA ARG A 125 -10.41 14.04 5.66
C ARG A 125 -11.15 13.01 4.84
N TYR A 126 -11.05 13.09 3.52
CA TYR A 126 -11.76 12.21 2.59
C TYR A 126 -10.78 11.56 1.62
N ALA A 127 -11.14 10.38 1.14
CA ALA A 127 -10.45 9.75 0.03
C ALA A 127 -11.45 9.35 -1.05
N LEU A 128 -11.25 9.87 -2.24
CA LEU A 128 -11.97 9.51 -3.45
C LEU A 128 -11.25 8.33 -4.09
N VAL A 129 -11.95 7.22 -4.21
CA VAL A 129 -11.43 5.99 -4.84
C VAL A 129 -12.08 5.82 -6.20
N ILE A 130 -11.24 5.67 -7.21
CA ILE A 130 -11.64 5.45 -8.61
C ILE A 130 -11.08 4.11 -9.04
N VAL A 131 -11.94 3.24 -9.57
CA VAL A 131 -11.57 1.89 -10.01
C VAL A 131 -11.98 1.71 -11.47
N ASP A 132 -11.03 1.38 -12.32
CA ASP A 132 -11.30 0.92 -13.67
C ASP A 132 -11.89 -0.51 -13.65
N ASP A 133 -13.03 -0.70 -14.27
CA ASP A 133 -13.72 -2.00 -14.18
C ASP A 133 -13.01 -3.09 -14.98
N PHE A 134 -12.35 -2.76 -16.08
CA PHE A 134 -11.62 -3.73 -16.90
C PHE A 134 -10.35 -4.24 -16.21
N SER A 135 -9.46 -3.34 -15.86
CA SER A 135 -8.15 -3.69 -15.28
C SER A 135 -8.20 -3.89 -13.78
N LYS A 136 -9.24 -3.38 -13.09
CA LYS A 136 -9.31 -3.20 -11.63
C LYS A 136 -8.20 -2.31 -11.07
N TYR A 137 -7.53 -1.56 -11.95
CA TYR A 137 -6.58 -0.54 -11.53
C TYR A 137 -7.29 0.54 -10.72
N THR A 138 -6.65 1.00 -9.68
CA THR A 138 -7.27 1.89 -8.70
C THR A 138 -6.43 3.15 -8.54
N TRP A 139 -7.09 4.29 -8.47
CA TRP A 139 -6.52 5.56 -8.05
C TRP A 139 -7.17 6.00 -6.75
N VAL A 140 -6.40 6.65 -5.90
CA VAL A 140 -6.87 7.27 -4.66
C VAL A 140 -6.46 8.73 -4.66
N LEU A 141 -7.41 9.61 -4.44
CA LEU A 141 -7.22 11.06 -4.39
C LEU A 141 -7.73 11.56 -3.03
N PHE A 142 -6.95 12.38 -2.36
CA PHE A 142 -7.29 12.85 -1.00
C PHE A 142 -7.85 14.26 -1.04
N LEU A 143 -8.96 14.47 -0.32
CA LEU A 143 -9.71 15.71 -0.30
C LEU A 143 -9.81 16.24 1.13
N HIS A 144 -9.84 17.58 1.25
CA HIS A 144 -10.10 18.25 2.51
C HIS A 144 -11.62 18.27 2.79
N SER A 145 -12.42 18.57 1.77
CA SER A 145 -13.88 18.58 1.84
C SER A 145 -14.51 17.81 0.67
N LYS A 146 -15.80 17.46 0.79
CA LYS A 146 -16.55 16.81 -0.28
C LYS A 146 -16.73 17.73 -1.49
N ASP A 147 -16.74 19.02 -1.28
CA ASP A 147 -16.97 20.02 -2.33
C ASP A 147 -15.82 20.10 -3.35
N GLU A 148 -14.63 19.60 -2.98
CA GLU A 148 -13.50 19.49 -3.91
C GLU A 148 -13.69 18.37 -4.95
N ALA A 149 -14.54 17.38 -4.66
CA ALA A 149 -14.64 16.16 -5.45
C ALA A 149 -14.94 16.40 -6.94
N PRO A 150 -15.89 17.28 -7.35
CA PRO A 150 -16.18 17.50 -8.76
C PRO A 150 -14.96 17.95 -9.56
N GLN A 151 -14.22 18.94 -9.06
CA GLN A 151 -13.06 19.47 -9.76
C GLN A 151 -11.93 18.45 -9.83
N VAL A 152 -11.67 17.77 -8.73
CA VAL A 152 -10.63 16.71 -8.65
C VAL A 152 -10.95 15.55 -9.61
N ILE A 153 -12.22 15.16 -9.74
CA ILE A 153 -12.67 14.14 -10.71
C ILE A 153 -12.41 14.61 -12.14
N ILE A 154 -12.80 15.85 -12.46
CA ILE A 154 -12.62 16.41 -13.80
C ILE A 154 -11.14 16.42 -14.19
N ASP A 155 -10.29 16.93 -13.31
CA ASP A 155 -8.85 17.03 -13.58
C ASP A 155 -8.19 15.65 -13.71
N HIS A 156 -8.62 14.70 -12.88
CA HIS A 156 -8.15 13.33 -12.98
C HIS A 156 -8.57 12.66 -14.29
N ILE A 157 -9.82 12.82 -14.72
CA ILE A 157 -10.29 12.26 -16.01
C ILE A 157 -9.54 12.90 -17.19
N LYS A 158 -9.25 14.19 -17.14
CA LYS A 158 -8.42 14.86 -18.16
C LYS A 158 -7.01 14.28 -18.20
N LYS A 159 -6.39 14.07 -17.02
CA LYS A 159 -5.05 13.43 -16.89
C LYS A 159 -5.06 12.02 -17.46
N LEU A 160 -6.03 11.19 -17.08
CA LEU A 160 -6.17 9.83 -17.60
C LEU A 160 -6.30 9.79 -19.12
N LYS A 161 -7.09 10.69 -19.73
CA LYS A 161 -7.23 10.78 -21.18
C LYS A 161 -5.91 11.04 -21.88
N VAL A 162 -5.04 11.87 -21.32
CA VAL A 162 -3.73 12.20 -21.88
C VAL A 162 -2.75 11.03 -21.71
N GLU A 163 -2.69 10.45 -20.50
CA GLU A 163 -1.74 9.38 -20.17
C GLU A 163 -2.05 8.07 -20.86
N ALA A 164 -3.31 7.63 -20.81
CA ALA A 164 -3.73 6.36 -21.38
C ALA A 164 -4.08 6.47 -22.88
N LYS A 165 -4.25 7.68 -23.41
CA LYS A 165 -4.78 7.96 -24.77
C LYS A 165 -6.13 7.30 -25.04
N LEU A 166 -6.88 6.97 -23.98
CA LEU A 166 -8.19 6.33 -24.03
C LEU A 166 -9.20 7.23 -23.29
N PRO A 167 -10.40 7.44 -23.86
CA PRO A 167 -11.44 8.22 -23.20
C PRO A 167 -12.19 7.37 -22.16
N VAL A 168 -12.54 7.97 -21.04
CA VAL A 168 -13.55 7.42 -20.13
C VAL A 168 -14.91 7.50 -20.85
N ARG A 169 -15.65 6.40 -20.90
CA ARG A 169 -16.96 6.33 -21.56
C ARG A 169 -18.13 6.35 -20.60
N LYS A 170 -17.96 5.72 -19.44
CA LYS A 170 -19.02 5.58 -18.44
C LYS A 170 -18.48 5.69 -17.03
N ILE A 171 -19.25 6.34 -16.17
CA ILE A 171 -18.98 6.49 -14.73
C ILE A 171 -20.14 5.88 -13.94
N ILE A 172 -19.83 5.06 -12.95
CA ILE A 172 -20.78 4.59 -11.94
C ILE A 172 -20.34 5.14 -10.58
N SER A 173 -21.26 5.80 -9.88
CA SER A 173 -21.08 6.29 -8.51
C SER A 173 -22.32 6.04 -7.66
N ASP A 174 -22.26 6.36 -6.39
CA ASP A 174 -23.45 6.50 -5.57
C ASP A 174 -24.24 7.80 -5.90
N ASN A 175 -25.33 8.05 -5.17
CA ASN A 175 -26.18 9.24 -5.34
C ASN A 175 -25.73 10.44 -4.49
N GLY A 176 -24.49 10.44 -3.97
CA GLY A 176 -23.98 11.54 -3.17
C GLY A 176 -23.98 12.88 -3.92
N THR A 177 -24.16 13.98 -3.21
CA THR A 177 -24.13 15.34 -3.78
C THR A 177 -22.77 15.67 -4.38
N GLU A 178 -21.70 15.06 -3.86
CA GLU A 178 -20.34 15.13 -4.39
C GLU A 178 -20.21 14.61 -5.83
N PHE A 179 -21.07 13.66 -6.21
CA PHE A 179 -21.13 13.13 -7.58
C PHE A 179 -22.28 13.72 -8.38
N LYS A 180 -23.41 14.05 -7.72
CA LYS A 180 -24.61 14.55 -8.38
C LYS A 180 -24.68 16.07 -8.31
N ASN A 181 -23.88 16.76 -9.10
CA ASN A 181 -23.83 18.21 -9.17
C ASN A 181 -23.78 18.72 -10.63
N ALA A 182 -24.05 19.99 -10.84
CA ALA A 182 -24.13 20.63 -12.15
C ALA A 182 -22.77 20.61 -12.87
N VAL A 183 -21.69 20.94 -12.16
CA VAL A 183 -20.33 21.06 -12.74
C VAL A 183 -19.87 19.75 -13.36
N LEU A 184 -19.97 18.63 -12.61
CA LEU A 184 -19.59 17.32 -13.12
C LEU A 184 -20.56 16.83 -14.21
N ASN A 185 -21.83 17.20 -14.13
CA ASN A 185 -22.82 16.85 -15.15
C ASN A 185 -22.53 17.54 -16.48
N GLU A 186 -22.26 18.84 -16.49
CA GLU A 186 -21.90 19.63 -17.65
C GLU A 186 -20.63 19.08 -18.32
N PHE A 187 -19.58 18.82 -17.52
CA PHE A 187 -18.35 18.23 -18.02
C PHE A 187 -18.57 16.86 -18.68
N CYS A 188 -19.36 15.99 -18.06
CA CYS A 188 -19.64 14.66 -18.60
C CYS A 188 -20.45 14.74 -19.91
N THR A 189 -21.40 15.67 -19.98
CA THR A 189 -22.20 15.92 -21.18
C THR A 189 -21.33 16.43 -22.33
N ASP A 190 -20.46 17.43 -22.06
CA ASP A 190 -19.50 17.97 -23.04
C ASP A 190 -18.53 16.89 -23.58
N LYS A 191 -18.12 15.96 -22.75
CA LYS A 191 -17.19 14.88 -23.13
C LYS A 191 -17.87 13.59 -23.59
N GLY A 192 -19.20 13.53 -23.63
CA GLY A 192 -19.95 12.34 -24.00
C GLY A 192 -19.81 11.19 -23.02
N ILE A 193 -19.55 11.48 -21.74
CA ILE A 193 -19.39 10.47 -20.68
C ILE A 193 -20.76 10.13 -20.10
N SER A 194 -21.18 8.87 -20.24
CA SER A 194 -22.41 8.38 -19.63
C SER A 194 -22.27 8.26 -18.12
N ARG A 195 -23.28 8.68 -17.37
CA ARG A 195 -23.32 8.57 -15.90
C ARG A 195 -24.43 7.66 -15.44
N GLN A 196 -24.11 6.78 -14.51
CA GLN A 196 -25.06 5.90 -13.85
C GLN A 196 -24.87 5.99 -12.33
N TYR A 197 -25.97 6.19 -11.63
CA TYR A 197 -26.00 6.20 -10.18
C TYR A 197 -26.52 4.85 -9.67
N SER A 198 -25.94 4.35 -8.58
CA SER A 198 -26.48 3.18 -7.89
C SER A 198 -27.87 3.52 -7.33
N ALA A 199 -28.83 2.61 -7.48
CA ALA A 199 -30.16 2.84 -6.92
C ALA A 199 -30.10 2.92 -5.39
N PRO A 200 -30.94 3.76 -4.74
CA PRO A 200 -31.02 3.82 -3.29
C PRO A 200 -31.26 2.43 -2.70
N ARG A 201 -30.53 2.06 -1.65
CA ARG A 201 -30.59 0.75 -0.96
C ARG A 201 -30.14 -0.46 -1.80
N THR A 202 -29.52 -0.27 -2.95
CA THR A 202 -28.89 -1.34 -3.73
C THR A 202 -27.37 -1.12 -3.84
N PRO A 203 -26.59 -1.26 -2.76
CA PRO A 203 -25.14 -1.10 -2.76
C PRO A 203 -24.44 -2.06 -3.73
N GLN A 204 -25.15 -3.10 -4.15
CA GLN A 204 -24.68 -4.11 -5.10
C GLN A 204 -24.25 -3.55 -6.47
N GLN A 205 -24.79 -2.39 -6.90
CA GLN A 205 -24.47 -1.76 -8.18
C GLN A 205 -23.12 -1.01 -8.16
N ASN A 206 -22.66 -0.55 -7.00
CA ASN A 206 -21.34 0.05 -6.80
C ASN A 206 -20.37 -0.86 -6.04
N GLY A 207 -20.71 -2.15 -5.92
CA GLY A 207 -19.98 -3.15 -5.14
C GLY A 207 -18.53 -3.37 -5.58
N VAL A 208 -18.12 -2.90 -6.77
CA VAL A 208 -16.72 -2.97 -7.23
C VAL A 208 -15.86 -2.04 -6.38
N VAL A 209 -16.20 -0.76 -6.35
CA VAL A 209 -15.42 0.25 -5.60
C VAL A 209 -15.63 0.12 -4.08
N GLU A 210 -16.82 -0.26 -3.60
CA GLU A 210 -17.06 -0.49 -2.18
C GLU A 210 -16.18 -1.61 -1.62
N ARG A 211 -16.06 -2.74 -2.35
CA ARG A 211 -15.12 -3.81 -1.98
C ARG A 211 -13.67 -3.34 -2.02
N LYS A 212 -13.33 -2.51 -3.00
CA LYS A 212 -11.99 -1.94 -3.11
C LYS A 212 -11.67 -1.01 -1.94
N ASN A 213 -12.60 -0.12 -1.58
CA ASN A 213 -12.49 0.74 -0.40
C ASN A 213 -12.23 -0.06 0.87
N ARG A 214 -13.02 -1.11 1.10
CA ARG A 214 -12.81 -2.01 2.23
C ARG A 214 -11.42 -2.60 2.23
N THR A 215 -10.96 -3.12 1.10
CA THR A 215 -9.63 -3.75 0.98
C THR A 215 -8.49 -2.76 1.21
N LEU A 216 -8.63 -1.52 0.73
CA LEU A 216 -7.66 -0.46 0.95
C LEU A 216 -7.59 -0.05 2.43
N ILE A 217 -8.75 0.16 3.05
CA ILE A 217 -8.85 0.54 4.47
C ILE A 217 -8.31 -0.59 5.36
N GLU A 218 -8.63 -1.86 5.07
CA GLU A 218 -8.09 -3.00 5.79
C GLU A 218 -6.57 -3.08 5.69
N ALA A 219 -6.00 -2.89 4.50
CA ALA A 219 -4.56 -2.89 4.28
C ALA A 219 -3.87 -1.72 5.00
N ALA A 220 -4.43 -0.51 4.87
CA ALA A 220 -3.91 0.68 5.55
C ALA A 220 -3.94 0.53 7.07
N ARG A 221 -5.05 0.04 7.63
CA ARG A 221 -5.18 -0.24 9.07
C ARG A 221 -4.16 -1.28 9.53
N THR A 222 -3.94 -2.32 8.74
CA THR A 222 -2.96 -3.37 9.04
C THR A 222 -1.54 -2.80 9.07
N MET A 223 -1.17 -1.97 8.07
CA MET A 223 0.14 -1.33 8.01
C MET A 223 0.37 -0.35 9.16
N LEU A 224 -0.63 0.48 9.50
CA LEU A 224 -0.55 1.40 10.66
C LEU A 224 -0.42 0.65 11.98
N ASN A 225 -1.16 -0.45 12.16
CA ASN A 225 -1.05 -1.27 13.38
C ASN A 225 0.31 -1.98 13.49
N GLU A 226 0.84 -2.49 12.38
CA GLU A 226 2.16 -3.14 12.36
C GLU A 226 3.28 -2.15 12.65
N SER A 227 3.28 -1.00 11.96
CA SER A 227 4.29 0.03 12.10
C SER A 227 4.17 0.83 13.41
N LYS A 228 3.03 0.72 14.10
CA LYS A 228 2.68 1.53 15.28
C LYS A 228 2.71 3.03 15.01
N LEU A 229 2.57 3.45 13.77
CA LEU A 229 2.50 4.86 13.41
C LEU A 229 1.17 5.48 13.83
N PRO A 230 1.17 6.78 14.15
CA PRO A 230 -0.04 7.52 14.44
C PRO A 230 -1.06 7.48 13.31
N THR A 231 -2.34 7.54 13.67
CA THR A 231 -3.45 7.44 12.71
C THR A 231 -3.50 8.58 11.69
N TYR A 232 -2.89 9.71 11.95
CA TYR A 232 -2.83 10.81 10.98
C TYR A 232 -2.00 10.48 9.71
N PHE A 233 -1.27 9.36 9.68
CA PHE A 233 -0.64 8.81 8.47
C PHE A 233 -1.57 7.92 7.65
N TRP A 234 -2.89 7.95 7.91
CA TRP A 234 -3.85 7.09 7.21
C TRP A 234 -3.85 7.31 5.70
N ALA A 235 -3.67 8.56 5.24
CA ALA A 235 -3.68 8.87 3.81
C ALA A 235 -2.48 8.25 3.09
N GLU A 236 -1.30 8.34 3.66
CA GLU A 236 -0.07 7.72 3.17
C GLU A 236 -0.18 6.19 3.17
N ALA A 237 -0.77 5.62 4.23
CA ALA A 237 -1.03 4.18 4.30
C ALA A 237 -2.02 3.71 3.22
N VAL A 238 -3.11 4.44 2.98
CA VAL A 238 -4.08 4.13 1.91
C VAL A 238 -3.43 4.26 0.54
N ASN A 239 -2.64 5.31 0.31
CA ASN A 239 -1.91 5.50 -0.94
C ASN A 239 -0.92 4.36 -1.21
N THR A 240 -0.16 3.95 -0.19
CA THR A 240 0.77 2.83 -0.28
C THR A 240 0.05 1.50 -0.49
N ALA A 241 -1.09 1.28 0.18
CA ALA A 241 -1.94 0.12 -0.07
C ALA A 241 -2.43 0.07 -1.52
N CYS A 242 -2.86 1.19 -2.06
CA CYS A 242 -3.30 1.30 -3.46
C CYS A 242 -2.16 1.00 -4.43
N TYR A 243 -1.00 1.62 -4.21
CA TYR A 243 0.21 1.42 -5.01
C TYR A 243 0.64 -0.05 -5.07
N THR A 244 0.70 -0.71 -3.90
CA THR A 244 1.09 -2.11 -3.79
C THR A 244 0.04 -3.03 -4.38
N GLN A 245 -1.25 -2.82 -4.10
CA GLN A 245 -2.33 -3.65 -4.60
C GLN A 245 -2.45 -3.61 -6.12
N ASN A 246 -2.29 -2.46 -6.76
CA ASN A 246 -2.28 -2.39 -8.23
C ASN A 246 -1.20 -3.27 -8.86
N ARG A 247 -0.06 -3.46 -8.17
CA ARG A 247 1.09 -4.23 -8.65
C ARG A 247 1.11 -5.69 -8.22
N THR A 248 0.28 -6.06 -7.25
CA THR A 248 0.32 -7.41 -6.66
C THR A 248 -1.00 -8.17 -6.74
N LEU A 249 -2.15 -7.48 -6.83
CA LEU A 249 -3.42 -8.16 -6.98
C LEU A 249 -3.63 -8.62 -8.43
N ILE A 250 -3.95 -9.90 -8.54
CA ILE A 250 -4.21 -10.55 -9.83
C ILE A 250 -5.67 -10.33 -10.21
N ASN A 251 -5.91 -9.72 -11.34
CA ASN A 251 -7.21 -9.69 -11.97
C ASN A 251 -7.56 -11.11 -12.45
N LYS A 252 -8.67 -11.66 -11.97
CA LYS A 252 -9.06 -13.05 -12.24
C LYS A 252 -9.42 -13.27 -13.70
N ASP A 253 -10.00 -12.28 -14.35
CA ASP A 253 -10.50 -12.38 -15.72
C ASP A 253 -9.34 -12.38 -16.74
N HIS A 254 -8.29 -11.64 -16.44
CA HIS A 254 -7.12 -11.48 -17.33
C HIS A 254 -5.90 -12.30 -16.89
N GLY A 255 -5.87 -12.77 -15.64
CA GLY A 255 -4.73 -13.51 -15.12
C GLY A 255 -3.45 -12.70 -14.96
N LYS A 256 -3.52 -11.37 -14.99
CA LYS A 256 -2.43 -10.40 -14.88
C LYS A 256 -2.68 -9.47 -13.70
N THR A 257 -1.65 -8.74 -13.27
CA THR A 257 -1.85 -7.68 -12.28
C THR A 257 -2.57 -6.48 -12.90
N SER A 258 -3.31 -5.71 -12.09
CA SER A 258 -3.98 -4.49 -12.55
C SER A 258 -2.99 -3.51 -13.20
N TYR A 259 -1.78 -3.40 -12.65
CA TYR A 259 -0.70 -2.59 -13.21
C TYR A 259 -0.27 -3.09 -14.61
N GLU A 260 -0.10 -4.40 -14.78
CA GLU A 260 0.31 -4.96 -16.07
C GLU A 260 -0.73 -4.74 -17.15
N ILE A 261 -2.02 -4.84 -16.81
CA ILE A 261 -3.12 -4.58 -17.76
C ILE A 261 -3.13 -3.11 -18.19
N MET A 262 -2.98 -2.17 -17.22
CA MET A 262 -3.07 -0.74 -17.50
C MET A 262 -1.81 -0.19 -18.18
N ALA A 263 -0.62 -0.60 -17.73
CA ALA A 263 0.66 -0.07 -18.19
C ALA A 263 1.33 -0.92 -19.28
N ASN A 264 0.74 -2.06 -19.64
CA ASN A 264 1.29 -3.07 -20.56
C ASN A 264 2.73 -3.50 -20.23
N LYS A 265 3.06 -3.51 -18.92
CA LYS A 265 4.40 -3.80 -18.41
C LYS A 265 4.31 -4.54 -17.08
N LYS A 266 5.08 -5.62 -16.90
CA LYS A 266 5.17 -6.33 -15.62
C LYS A 266 5.76 -5.42 -14.54
N PRO A 267 5.11 -5.34 -13.35
CA PRO A 267 5.65 -4.57 -12.24
C PRO A 267 6.93 -5.21 -11.69
N THR A 268 7.84 -4.37 -11.17
CA THR A 268 8.98 -4.82 -10.38
C THR A 268 8.73 -4.52 -8.92
N LEU A 269 9.06 -5.45 -8.03
CA LEU A 269 8.91 -5.32 -6.58
C LEU A 269 10.27 -5.20 -5.87
N LYS A 270 11.36 -5.08 -6.61
CA LYS A 270 12.73 -5.03 -6.04
C LYS A 270 12.96 -3.91 -5.04
N TYR A 271 12.25 -2.78 -5.24
CA TYR A 271 12.36 -1.58 -4.42
C TYR A 271 11.28 -1.48 -3.35
N PHE A 272 10.52 -2.55 -3.11
CA PHE A 272 9.51 -2.54 -2.07
C PHE A 272 10.13 -2.77 -0.70
N HIS A 273 9.76 -1.91 0.25
CA HIS A 273 10.13 -1.99 1.65
C HIS A 273 8.90 -2.00 2.54
N VAL A 274 9.07 -2.32 3.80
CA VAL A 274 7.97 -2.36 4.77
C VAL A 274 7.50 -0.94 5.07
N PHE A 275 6.20 -0.68 5.01
CA PHE A 275 5.62 0.60 5.44
C PHE A 275 5.96 0.87 6.89
N GLY A 276 6.44 2.06 7.20
CA GLY A 276 6.89 2.40 8.53
C GLY A 276 8.32 1.93 8.87
N ALA A 277 9.07 1.37 7.89
CA ALA A 277 10.46 1.00 8.12
C ALA A 277 11.32 2.24 8.39
N LYS A 278 12.25 2.11 9.34
CA LYS A 278 13.28 3.12 9.58
C LYS A 278 14.19 3.21 8.35
N CYS A 279 14.48 4.43 7.95
CA CYS A 279 15.36 4.70 6.83
C CYS A 279 16.22 5.95 7.08
N PHE A 280 17.22 6.12 6.24
CA PHE A 280 18.12 7.25 6.26
C PHE A 280 18.09 7.92 4.89
N VAL A 281 17.80 9.22 4.87
CA VAL A 281 17.71 10.03 3.65
C VAL A 281 18.95 10.90 3.54
N LEU A 282 19.56 10.96 2.36
CA LEU A 282 20.69 11.84 2.11
C LEU A 282 20.22 13.31 2.16
N LYS A 283 20.93 14.13 2.93
CA LYS A 283 20.72 15.58 2.97
C LYS A 283 21.15 16.24 1.67
N ASP A 284 20.41 17.24 1.24
CA ASP A 284 20.87 18.13 0.15
C ASP A 284 22.08 18.95 0.62
N GLY A 285 23.22 18.73 -0.05
CA GLY A 285 24.55 19.02 0.48
C GLY A 285 25.03 20.48 0.47
N GLU A 286 24.18 21.49 0.21
CA GLU A 286 24.67 22.88 -0.01
C GLU A 286 25.29 23.55 1.23
N HIS A 287 25.12 23.01 2.44
CA HIS A 287 25.62 23.64 3.68
C HIS A 287 26.28 22.66 4.68
N LEU A 288 26.61 21.43 4.25
CA LEU A 288 27.20 20.44 5.15
C LEU A 288 28.70 20.67 5.34
N GLY A 289 29.14 20.80 6.58
CA GLY A 289 30.55 20.74 6.97
C GLY A 289 31.15 19.35 6.71
N LYS A 290 32.51 19.27 6.65
CA LYS A 290 33.22 18.01 6.37
C LYS A 290 32.90 16.87 7.34
N PHE A 291 32.46 17.17 8.55
CA PHE A 291 32.20 16.22 9.64
C PHE A 291 30.71 16.13 10.01
N ASP A 292 29.85 16.88 9.33
CA ASP A 292 28.41 16.84 9.59
C ASP A 292 27.78 15.52 9.12
N ALA A 293 26.72 15.12 9.80
CA ALA A 293 25.95 13.95 9.40
C ALA A 293 25.33 14.19 8.02
N LYS A 294 25.66 13.33 7.06
CA LYS A 294 25.19 13.41 5.67
C LYS A 294 23.77 12.90 5.45
N VAL A 295 23.19 12.26 6.45
CA VAL A 295 21.87 11.65 6.36
C VAL A 295 20.99 12.09 7.52
N GLU A 296 19.68 12.05 7.30
CA GLU A 296 18.65 12.24 8.30
C GLU A 296 17.85 10.97 8.51
N GLU A 297 17.42 10.75 9.74
CA GLU A 297 16.53 9.64 10.05
C GLU A 297 15.11 9.93 9.56
N GLY A 298 14.51 8.92 8.98
CA GLY A 298 13.16 9.00 8.47
C GLY A 298 12.41 7.68 8.57
N ILE A 299 11.15 7.75 8.20
CA ILE A 299 10.22 6.62 8.20
C ILE A 299 9.61 6.51 6.81
N LEU A 300 9.66 5.32 6.21
CA LEU A 300 9.04 5.07 4.91
C LEU A 300 7.51 5.15 5.01
N LEU A 301 6.92 6.03 4.25
CA LEU A 301 5.47 6.17 4.12
C LEU A 301 4.91 5.70 2.77
N GLY A 302 5.77 5.50 1.77
CA GLY A 302 5.29 5.01 0.49
C GLY A 302 6.19 5.31 -0.71
N TYR A 303 5.55 5.42 -1.86
CA TYR A 303 6.22 5.53 -3.17
C TYR A 303 5.62 6.69 -3.96
N SER A 304 6.47 7.46 -4.64
CA SER A 304 6.01 8.46 -5.59
C SER A 304 5.30 7.81 -6.78
N LEU A 305 4.24 8.44 -7.26
CA LEU A 305 3.54 8.02 -8.48
C LEU A 305 4.21 8.55 -9.75
N GLU A 306 4.90 9.67 -9.67
CA GLU A 306 5.49 10.39 -10.80
C GLU A 306 6.98 10.11 -10.98
N SER A 307 7.67 9.88 -9.88
CA SER A 307 9.11 9.57 -9.86
C SER A 307 9.35 8.15 -9.33
N LYS A 308 10.59 7.67 -9.41
CA LYS A 308 10.99 6.42 -8.75
C LYS A 308 11.38 6.62 -7.29
N ALA A 309 10.98 7.74 -6.70
CA ALA A 309 11.33 8.12 -5.34
C ALA A 309 10.46 7.44 -4.29
N TYR A 310 10.97 7.44 -3.07
CA TYR A 310 10.27 7.03 -1.85
C TYR A 310 9.68 8.25 -1.16
N GLY A 311 8.45 8.12 -0.66
CA GLY A 311 7.87 9.09 0.28
C GLY A 311 8.36 8.78 1.69
N VAL A 312 9.15 9.68 2.27
CA VAL A 312 9.76 9.50 3.59
C VAL A 312 9.34 10.64 4.51
N TYR A 313 8.89 10.28 5.71
CA TYR A 313 8.71 11.24 6.79
C TYR A 313 10.04 11.45 7.50
N VAL A 314 10.58 12.66 7.40
CA VAL A 314 11.81 13.07 8.09
C VAL A 314 11.42 13.49 9.50
N ILE A 315 12.03 12.83 10.51
CA ILE A 315 11.66 12.99 11.91
C ILE A 315 12.06 14.38 12.44
N SER A 316 13.26 14.86 12.08
CA SER A 316 13.77 16.16 12.52
C SER A 316 12.88 17.33 12.07
N ASP A 317 12.42 17.28 10.83
CA ASP A 317 11.67 18.36 10.18
C ASP A 317 10.16 18.20 10.28
N LYS A 318 9.69 17.04 10.75
CA LYS A 318 8.26 16.67 10.81
C LYS A 318 7.52 16.84 9.48
N ARG A 319 8.20 16.59 8.36
CA ARG A 319 7.66 16.73 6.99
C ARG A 319 7.87 15.47 6.16
N VAL A 320 7.01 15.27 5.17
CA VAL A 320 7.17 14.23 4.14
C VAL A 320 7.94 14.80 2.96
N ILE A 321 8.97 14.08 2.53
CA ILE A 321 9.75 14.41 1.34
C ILE A 321 9.76 13.21 0.38
N GLU A 322 10.01 13.48 -0.89
CA GLU A 322 10.31 12.46 -1.90
C GLU A 322 11.82 12.41 -2.15
N SER A 323 12.43 11.22 -2.00
CA SER A 323 13.86 11.03 -2.25
C SER A 323 14.15 9.69 -2.92
N LEU A 324 15.14 9.70 -3.81
CA LEU A 324 15.71 8.49 -4.41
C LEU A 324 16.84 7.91 -3.56
N ASN A 325 17.51 8.76 -2.79
CA ASN A 325 18.71 8.42 -2.02
C ASN A 325 18.33 8.04 -0.60
N VAL A 326 17.77 6.84 -0.45
CA VAL A 326 17.26 6.31 0.81
C VAL A 326 17.91 4.95 1.10
N THR A 327 18.47 4.81 2.30
CA THR A 327 18.97 3.54 2.84
C THR A 327 18.00 3.00 3.88
N PHE A 328 17.59 1.75 3.76
CA PHE A 328 16.57 1.14 4.60
C PHE A 328 17.16 0.21 5.65
N ASP A 329 16.57 0.23 6.85
CA ASP A 329 16.76 -0.75 7.90
C ASP A 329 15.47 -1.58 8.04
N ASP A 330 15.31 -2.60 7.21
CA ASP A 330 14.14 -3.49 7.23
C ASP A 330 14.11 -4.38 8.51
N SER A 331 15.16 -4.37 9.34
CA SER A 331 15.28 -5.22 10.53
C SER A 331 14.57 -4.66 11.75
N LYS A 332 14.26 -3.35 11.77
CA LYS A 332 13.66 -2.65 12.91
C LYS A 332 12.31 -2.05 12.55
N SER A 333 11.26 -2.47 13.25
CA SER A 333 9.98 -1.76 13.27
C SER A 333 10.16 -0.37 13.91
N SER A 334 9.56 0.65 13.33
CA SER A 334 9.63 2.04 13.82
C SER A 334 8.90 2.19 15.17
N ILE A 335 9.64 2.05 16.25
CA ILE A 335 9.14 2.29 17.63
C ILE A 335 9.25 3.79 18.01
N LEU A 336 9.91 4.60 17.18
CA LEU A 336 10.43 5.91 17.54
C LEU A 336 9.37 7.00 17.81
N LEU A 337 8.19 6.95 17.23
CA LEU A 337 7.21 8.05 17.37
C LEU A 337 6.29 7.95 18.59
N ARG A 338 6.24 6.80 19.28
CA ARG A 338 5.39 6.66 20.48
C ARG A 338 5.95 7.30 21.75
N GLN A 339 7.26 7.51 21.84
CA GLN A 339 7.85 8.09 23.04
C GLN A 339 7.58 9.59 23.13
N GLU A 340 7.64 10.32 22.02
CA GLU A 340 7.40 11.77 22.01
C GLU A 340 5.92 12.14 22.20
N ASP A 341 4.97 11.34 21.64
CA ASP A 341 3.54 11.60 21.79
C ASP A 341 3.06 11.30 23.22
N THR A 342 3.64 10.30 23.90
CA THR A 342 3.31 9.96 25.30
C THR A 342 3.83 11.01 26.26
N GLU A 343 5.03 11.54 26.06
CA GLU A 343 5.57 12.64 26.86
C GLU A 343 4.83 13.95 26.64
N SER A 344 4.45 14.25 25.36
CA SER A 344 3.67 15.44 25.03
C SER A 344 2.23 15.40 25.57
N GLN A 345 1.62 14.21 25.63
CA GLN A 345 0.29 14.02 26.20
C GLN A 345 0.34 14.12 27.74
N GLN A 346 1.33 13.49 28.38
CA GLN A 346 1.53 13.60 29.82
C GLN A 346 1.83 15.02 30.29
N LEU A 347 2.56 15.82 29.48
CA LEU A 347 2.82 17.23 29.77
C LEU A 347 1.57 18.12 29.58
N LYS A 348 0.66 17.76 28.67
CA LYS A 348 -0.62 18.45 28.53
C LYS A 348 -1.58 18.12 29.67
N ASP A 349 -1.68 16.86 30.05
CA ASP A 349 -2.54 16.41 31.17
C ASP A 349 -2.05 17.01 32.50
N LEU A 350 -0.74 17.19 32.69
CA LEU A 350 -0.16 17.88 33.87
C LEU A 350 -0.36 19.41 33.83
N SER A 351 -0.62 20.01 32.68
CA SER A 351 -0.89 21.45 32.56
C SER A 351 -2.37 21.81 32.64
N GLU A 352 -3.28 20.84 32.58
CA GLU A 352 -4.73 21.03 32.78
C GLU A 352 -5.15 20.80 34.24
N ASP A 353 -4.28 20.20 35.07
CA ASP A 353 -4.50 19.97 36.52
C ASP A 353 -3.84 21.05 37.41
N LEU A 354 -3.30 22.13 36.85
CA LEU A 354 -2.76 23.30 37.54
C LEU A 354 -3.54 24.57 37.21
#